data_a88a62b2cb02e63176d7fe2c36039b89
#
_entry.id   a88a62b2cb02e63176d7fe2c36039b89
#
_cell.length_a   1.000
_cell.length_b   1.000
_cell.length_c   1.000
_cell.angle_alpha   90.00
_cell.angle_beta   90.00
_cell.angle_gamma   90.00
#
_symmetry.space_group_name_H-M   'P 1'
#
loop_
_entity.id
_entity.type
_entity.pdbx_description
1 polymer ?
#
loop_
_entity_poly.entity_id
_entity_poly.type
_entity_poly.pdbx_seq_one_letter_code
_entity_poly.pdbx_strand_id
1 'polypeptide(L)'
;MWLDSKELSEWAYWYCKNKKDTPEIRKMITTSQWAYHYCNNIKDDPEIWRNITDYYWAYIYCKNIKDRPEIRKYITNSYWAFRYCIDVKDRPEVKKYIENGEGMIRF
;
A
#
# COMPACT_ATOMS: atom_id res chain seq x y z
N MET A 1 18.92 -13.17 -17.95
CA MET A 1 17.81 -13.50 -17.06
C MET A 1 17.06 -12.24 -16.69
N TRP A 2 15.75 -12.28 -16.79
CA TRP A 2 14.91 -11.13 -16.50
C TRP A 2 14.31 -11.25 -15.11
N LEU A 3 14.31 -10.15 -14.37
CA LEU A 3 13.62 -10.08 -13.09
C LEU A 3 12.12 -9.89 -13.34
N ASP A 4 11.28 -10.52 -12.53
CA ASP A 4 9.84 -10.22 -12.57
C ASP A 4 9.58 -8.88 -11.86
N SER A 5 8.33 -8.42 -11.89
CA SER A 5 7.97 -7.12 -11.32
C SER A 5 8.29 -7.02 -9.83
N LYS A 6 8.09 -8.12 -9.10
CA LYS A 6 8.37 -8.14 -7.66
C LYS A 6 9.86 -8.03 -7.39
N GLU A 7 10.66 -8.83 -8.10
CA GLU A 7 12.11 -8.81 -7.93
C GLU A 7 12.70 -7.48 -8.36
N LEU A 8 12.21 -6.93 -9.47
CA LEU A 8 12.68 -5.64 -9.96
C LEU A 8 12.33 -4.51 -8.99
N SER A 9 11.11 -4.52 -8.45
CA SER A 9 10.70 -3.53 -7.44
C SER A 9 11.56 -3.61 -6.19
N GLU A 10 11.86 -4.83 -5.74
CA GLU A 10 12.70 -5.04 -4.57
C GLU A 10 14.10 -4.50 -4.82
N TRP A 11 14.71 -4.86 -5.94
CA TRP A 11 16.04 -4.39 -6.31
C TRP A 11 16.08 -2.86 -6.37
N ALA A 12 15.07 -2.26 -7.01
CA ALA A 12 15.01 -0.82 -7.17
C ALA A 12 14.87 -0.10 -5.83
N TYR A 13 14.06 -0.67 -4.91
CA TYR A 13 13.93 -0.12 -3.57
C TYR A 13 15.27 -0.10 -2.85
N TRP A 14 15.97 -1.23 -2.83
CA TRP A 14 17.26 -1.30 -2.14
C TRP A 14 18.31 -0.43 -2.78
N TYR A 15 18.27 -0.29 -4.10
CA TYR A 15 19.17 0.62 -4.80
C TYR A 15 18.92 2.08 -4.39
N CYS A 16 17.66 2.51 -4.37
CA CYS A 16 17.31 3.86 -3.96
C CYS A 16 17.71 4.13 -2.51
N LYS A 17 17.56 3.13 -1.65
CA LYS A 17 17.86 3.28 -0.23
C LYS A 17 19.36 3.30 0.04
N ASN A 18 20.12 2.43 -0.62
CA ASN A 18 21.52 2.20 -0.26
C ASN A 18 22.53 2.84 -1.21
N LYS A 19 22.12 3.22 -2.40
CA LYS A 19 23.02 3.81 -3.40
C LYS A 19 22.61 5.21 -3.76
N LYS A 20 21.60 5.35 -4.62
CA LYS A 20 21.15 6.65 -5.07
C LYS A 20 19.70 6.59 -5.49
N ASP A 21 18.90 7.51 -4.98
CA ASP A 21 17.49 7.61 -5.30
C ASP A 21 17.32 8.49 -6.55
N THR A 22 17.16 7.86 -7.70
CA THR A 22 17.00 8.56 -8.97
C THR A 22 15.63 8.29 -9.57
N PRO A 23 15.10 9.23 -10.41
CA PRO A 23 13.81 9.00 -11.06
C PRO A 23 13.77 7.74 -11.91
N GLU A 24 14.88 7.42 -12.59
CA GLU A 24 14.96 6.26 -13.46
C GLU A 24 14.78 4.96 -12.67
N ILE A 25 15.40 4.86 -11.50
CA ILE A 25 15.31 3.67 -10.67
C ILE A 25 13.94 3.62 -9.97
N ARG A 26 13.45 4.77 -9.49
CA ARG A 26 12.12 4.83 -8.84
C ARG A 26 11.00 4.29 -9.72
N LYS A 27 11.07 4.51 -11.02
CA LYS A 27 10.06 4.03 -11.97
C LYS A 27 9.94 2.51 -11.99
N MET A 28 10.93 1.81 -11.50
CA MET A 28 10.93 0.35 -11.44
C MET A 28 10.21 -0.21 -10.21
N ILE A 29 9.82 0.66 -9.28
CA ILE A 29 9.08 0.27 -8.08
C ILE A 29 7.60 0.31 -8.41
N THR A 30 7.07 -0.83 -8.88
CA THR A 30 5.70 -0.90 -9.40
C THR A 30 4.76 -1.79 -8.58
N THR A 31 5.26 -2.51 -7.57
CA THR A 31 4.42 -3.38 -6.75
C THR A 31 4.02 -2.68 -5.45
N SER A 32 2.85 -3.05 -4.93
CA SER A 32 2.31 -2.43 -3.72
C SER A 32 3.25 -2.56 -2.54
N GLN A 33 3.82 -3.75 -2.34
CA GLN A 33 4.71 -4.00 -1.21
C GLN A 33 5.91 -3.06 -1.21
N TRP A 34 6.63 -2.98 -2.32
CA TRP A 34 7.85 -2.20 -2.37
C TRP A 34 7.58 -0.71 -2.49
N ALA A 35 6.44 -0.33 -3.09
CA ALA A 35 6.00 1.05 -3.05
C ALA A 35 5.74 1.50 -1.61
N TYR A 36 5.11 0.65 -0.80
CA TYR A 36 4.92 0.96 0.62
C TYR A 36 6.26 1.13 1.33
N HIS A 37 7.19 0.18 1.15
CA HIS A 37 8.48 0.28 1.83
C HIS A 37 9.26 1.52 1.42
N TYR A 38 9.20 1.90 0.14
CA TYR A 38 9.83 3.13 -0.30
C TYR A 38 9.23 4.34 0.43
N CYS A 39 7.91 4.45 0.44
CA CYS A 39 7.24 5.59 1.06
C CYS A 39 7.48 5.66 2.57
N ASN A 40 7.58 4.51 3.22
CA ASN A 40 7.79 4.45 4.66
C ASN A 40 9.24 4.72 5.07
N ASN A 41 10.21 4.32 4.26
CA ASN A 41 11.61 4.31 4.65
C ASN A 41 12.48 5.33 3.93
N ILE A 42 12.03 5.85 2.80
CA ILE A 42 12.82 6.81 2.01
C ILE A 42 12.08 8.14 1.91
N LYS A 43 10.97 8.16 1.20
CA LYS A 43 10.21 9.39 0.98
C LYS A 43 8.77 9.05 0.59
N ASP A 44 7.81 9.74 1.18
CA ASP A 44 6.38 9.56 0.85
C ASP A 44 6.08 10.32 -0.44
N ASP A 45 6.25 9.65 -1.58
CA ASP A 45 6.20 10.25 -2.91
C ASP A 45 4.93 9.81 -3.64
N PRO A 46 4.11 10.76 -4.15
CA PRO A 46 2.87 10.41 -4.87
C PRO A 46 3.10 9.52 -6.09
N GLU A 47 4.21 9.67 -6.78
CA GLU A 47 4.51 8.81 -7.94
C GLU A 47 4.74 7.37 -7.54
N ILE A 48 5.15 7.16 -6.30
CA ILE A 48 5.38 5.82 -5.77
C ILE A 48 4.13 5.27 -5.11
N TRP A 49 3.49 6.04 -4.20
CA TRP A 49 2.36 5.49 -3.47
C TRP A 49 1.14 5.22 -4.37
N ARG A 50 1.07 5.82 -5.56
CA ARG A 50 -0.01 5.51 -6.50
C ARG A 50 0.05 4.04 -6.97
N ASN A 51 1.16 3.37 -6.79
CA ASN A 51 1.31 1.94 -7.13
C ASN A 51 0.79 1.03 -6.02
N ILE A 52 0.35 1.57 -4.89
CA ILE A 52 -0.22 0.79 -3.80
C ILE A 52 -1.70 0.56 -4.12
N THR A 53 -2.00 -0.59 -4.72
CA THR A 53 -3.34 -0.94 -5.18
C THR A 53 -3.87 -2.23 -4.54
N ASP A 54 -3.10 -2.85 -3.68
CA ASP A 54 -3.47 -4.05 -2.95
C ASP A 54 -4.09 -3.68 -1.60
N TYR A 55 -5.16 -4.36 -1.20
CA TYR A 55 -5.90 -3.99 0.00
C TYR A 55 -5.06 -4.08 1.28
N TYR A 56 -4.17 -5.07 1.39
CA TYR A 56 -3.35 -5.20 2.58
C TYR A 56 -2.35 -4.05 2.70
N TRP A 57 -1.64 -3.76 1.61
CA TRP A 57 -0.63 -2.70 1.62
C TRP A 57 -1.27 -1.32 1.70
N ALA A 58 -2.48 -1.17 1.15
CA ALA A 58 -3.24 0.08 1.32
C ALA A 58 -3.59 0.30 2.78
N TYR A 59 -4.04 -0.75 3.49
CA TYR A 59 -4.31 -0.66 4.91
C TYR A 59 -3.06 -0.28 5.70
N ILE A 60 -1.95 -0.97 5.43
CA ILE A 60 -0.67 -0.72 6.13
C ILE A 60 -0.19 0.71 5.88
N TYR A 61 -0.30 1.20 4.65
CA TYR A 61 0.07 2.57 4.33
C TYR A 61 -0.78 3.57 5.11
N CYS A 62 -2.09 3.42 5.07
CA CYS A 62 -2.99 4.35 5.76
C CYS A 62 -2.78 4.35 7.27
N LYS A 63 -2.41 3.21 7.83
CA LYS A 63 -2.16 3.07 9.26
C LYS A 63 -0.82 3.70 9.67
N ASN A 64 0.23 3.48 8.89
CA ASN A 64 1.59 3.80 9.30
C ASN A 64 2.14 5.09 8.72
N ILE A 65 1.63 5.58 7.61
CA ILE A 65 2.16 6.76 6.94
C ILE A 65 1.13 7.89 6.95
N LYS A 66 0.08 7.74 6.17
CA LYS A 66 -0.95 8.76 6.09
C LYS A 66 -2.25 8.16 5.53
N ASP A 67 -3.37 8.52 6.11
CA ASP A 67 -4.69 8.05 5.67
C ASP A 67 -5.14 8.86 4.45
N ARG A 68 -4.84 8.35 3.25
CA ARG A 68 -5.16 9.03 1.99
C ARG A 68 -6.36 8.39 1.32
N PRO A 69 -7.35 9.20 0.86
CA PRO A 69 -8.50 8.64 0.13
C PRO A 69 -8.07 7.90 -1.13
N GLU A 70 -7.04 8.36 -1.81
CA GLU A 70 -6.54 7.74 -3.04
C GLU A 70 -6.01 6.33 -2.81
N ILE A 71 -5.61 6.02 -1.58
CA ILE A 71 -5.07 4.71 -1.22
C ILE A 71 -6.13 3.87 -0.50
N ARG A 72 -6.88 4.46 0.44
CA ARG A 72 -7.87 3.70 1.21
C ARG A 72 -8.97 3.11 0.34
N LYS A 73 -9.19 3.65 -0.85
CA LYS A 73 -10.20 3.10 -1.77
C LYS A 73 -9.89 1.66 -2.19
N TYR A 74 -8.65 1.22 -2.03
CA TYR A 74 -8.25 -0.15 -2.36
C TYR A 74 -8.47 -1.13 -1.20
N ILE A 75 -8.88 -0.66 -0.03
CA ILE A 75 -9.15 -1.53 1.12
C ILE A 75 -10.55 -2.12 0.95
N THR A 76 -10.65 -3.08 0.04
CA THR A 76 -11.92 -3.67 -0.37
C THR A 76 -12.18 -5.05 0.20
N ASN A 77 -11.24 -5.57 0.98
CA ASN A 77 -11.35 -6.85 1.67
C ASN A 77 -12.05 -6.66 3.01
N SER A 78 -13.02 -7.51 3.35
CA SER A 78 -13.83 -7.32 4.56
C SER A 78 -13.00 -7.32 5.83
N TYR A 79 -12.01 -8.22 5.95
CA TYR A 79 -11.18 -8.27 7.15
C TYR A 79 -10.33 -7.00 7.30
N TRP A 80 -9.68 -6.57 6.22
CA TRP A 80 -8.81 -5.39 6.29
C TRP A 80 -9.60 -4.10 6.40
N ALA A 81 -10.81 -4.05 5.84
CA ALA A 81 -11.72 -2.92 6.07
C ALA A 81 -12.10 -2.83 7.55
N PHE A 82 -12.38 -3.98 8.18
CA PHE A 82 -12.64 -4.03 9.61
C PHE A 82 -11.44 -3.51 10.41
N ARG A 83 -10.24 -4.00 10.09
CA ARG A 83 -9.02 -3.54 10.76
C ARG A 83 -8.79 -2.04 10.57
N TYR A 84 -9.05 -1.54 9.36
CA TYR A 84 -8.91 -0.11 9.10
C TYR A 84 -9.83 0.71 10.01
N CYS A 85 -11.08 0.31 10.11
CA CYS A 85 -12.06 1.05 10.93
C CYS A 85 -11.70 1.03 12.41
N ILE A 86 -11.06 -0.04 12.88
CA ILE A 86 -10.60 -0.15 14.28
C ILE A 86 -9.32 0.64 14.50
N ASP A 87 -8.34 0.49 13.60
CA ASP A 87 -6.97 0.95 13.83
C ASP A 87 -6.70 2.36 13.29
N VAL A 88 -7.46 2.81 12.30
CA VAL A 88 -7.22 4.09 11.64
C VAL A 88 -8.37 5.06 11.89
N LYS A 89 -9.52 4.81 11.28
CA LYS A 89 -10.69 5.67 11.47
C LYS A 89 -11.95 4.97 10.95
N ASP A 90 -13.04 5.13 11.66
CA ASP A 90 -14.33 4.57 11.25
C ASP A 90 -14.92 5.40 10.12
N ARG A 91 -14.73 4.94 8.88
CA ARG A 91 -15.21 5.64 7.67
C ARG A 91 -16.25 4.81 6.93
N PRO A 92 -17.40 5.42 6.57
CA PRO A 92 -18.45 4.69 5.83
C PRO A 92 -17.95 4.11 4.50
N GLU A 93 -17.10 4.82 3.79
CA GLU A 93 -16.60 4.37 2.48
C GLU A 93 -15.72 3.13 2.56
N VAL A 94 -15.16 2.84 3.73
CA VAL A 94 -14.40 1.62 3.98
C VAL A 94 -15.29 0.58 4.68
N LYS A 95 -16.08 1.03 5.63
CA LYS A 95 -16.96 0.17 6.43
C LYS A 95 -17.91 -0.66 5.58
N LYS A 96 -18.35 -0.13 4.44
CA LYS A 96 -19.26 -0.84 3.54
C LYS A 96 -18.71 -2.20 3.09
N TYR A 97 -17.40 -2.37 3.03
CA TYR A 97 -16.80 -3.63 2.63
C TYR A 97 -16.88 -4.69 3.74
N ILE A 98 -16.99 -4.28 4.98
CA ILE A 98 -17.20 -5.19 6.09
C ILE A 98 -18.59 -5.82 5.97
N GLU A 99 -19.59 -5.00 5.71
CA GLU A 99 -21.00 -5.42 5.66
C GLU A 99 -21.29 -6.31 4.46
N ASN A 100 -20.56 -6.13 3.37
CA ASN A 100 -20.78 -6.85 2.11
C ASN A 100 -19.83 -8.01 1.91
N GLY A 101 -18.90 -8.23 2.83
CA GLY A 101 -17.90 -9.28 2.68
C GLY A 101 -18.41 -10.64 3.10
N GLU A 102 -18.06 -11.68 2.32
CA GLU A 102 -18.34 -13.06 2.71
C GLU A 102 -17.43 -13.45 3.87
N GLY A 103 -17.94 -14.30 4.74
CA GLY A 103 -17.19 -14.74 5.90
C GLY A 103 -16.91 -13.60 6.86
N MET A 104 -17.75 -12.63 6.84
CA MET A 104 -17.58 -11.43 7.65
C MET A 104 -17.47 -11.74 9.13
N ILE A 105 -16.63 -10.96 9.80
CA ILE A 105 -16.44 -11.06 11.23
C ILE A 105 -17.71 -10.63 11.94
N ARG A 106 -18.12 -11.41 12.90
CA ARG A 106 -19.28 -11.11 13.74
C ARG A 106 -18.81 -10.67 15.12
N PHE A 107 -19.47 -9.68 15.61
CA PHE A 107 -19.16 -9.12 16.91
C PHE A 107 -20.22 -9.56 17.93
#